data_75fa2beccd5c92a05f1dff232b238aab
#
_entry.id   75fa2beccd5c92a05f1dff232b238aab
#
_cell.length_a   1.000
_cell.length_b   1.000
_cell.length_c   1.000
_cell.angle_alpha   90.00
_cell.angle_beta   90.00
_cell.angle_gamma   90.00
#
_symmetry.space_group_name_H-M   'P 1'
#
loop_
_entity.id
_entity.type
_entity.pdbx_description
1 polymer ?
#
loop_
_entity_poly.entity_id
_entity_poly.type
_entity_poly.pdbx_seq_one_letter_code
_entity_poly.pdbx_strand_id
1 'polypeptide(L)'
;LDDLLAEDLLDTYEPDPHTFMRGSIACTGTEFCSLSIVETKNRQVRYARWLKDNVEVPDGVEDFHIHLSGCTASCAQPQIADISLRGMKTRKDGEAVEALDIGLGGGLGEDPRFAEWVEQRVPADEVPGAIGNLLANFEERRQGDESFRDFVERTDEETLAELVEPEET
;
A
#
# COMPACT_ATOMS: atom_id res chain seq x y z
N LEU A 1 -18.88 24.69 13.03
CA LEU A 1 -17.84 23.71 12.72
C LEU A 1 -17.14 23.24 13.99
N ASP A 2 -16.73 24.16 14.88
CA ASP A 2 -16.02 23.88 16.13
C ASP A 2 -16.80 22.94 17.05
N ASP A 3 -18.14 23.14 17.17
CA ASP A 3 -19.01 22.26 17.95
C ASP A 3 -19.05 20.82 17.37
N LEU A 4 -18.98 20.68 16.05
CA LEU A 4 -18.94 19.37 15.38
C LEU A 4 -17.60 18.69 15.61
N LEU A 5 -16.50 19.44 15.55
CA LEU A 5 -15.15 18.90 15.77
C LEU A 5 -14.88 18.55 17.24
N ALA A 6 -15.73 18.98 18.16
CA ALA A 6 -15.66 18.65 19.58
C ALA A 6 -16.47 17.39 19.98
N GLU A 7 -17.10 16.71 19.00
CA GLU A 7 -17.86 15.49 19.28
C GLU A 7 -16.91 14.31 19.62
N ASP A 8 -17.20 13.59 20.71
CA ASP A 8 -16.40 12.45 21.21
C ASP A 8 -16.17 11.36 20.13
N LEU A 9 -17.05 11.26 19.14
CA LEU A 9 -16.93 10.33 18.02
C LEU A 9 -15.70 10.61 17.15
N LEU A 10 -15.27 11.86 17.07
CA LEU A 10 -14.10 12.28 16.27
C LEU A 10 -12.76 11.97 16.97
N ASP A 11 -12.77 11.58 18.25
CA ASP A 11 -11.60 10.97 18.88
C ASP A 11 -11.27 9.60 18.29
N THR A 12 -12.28 8.93 17.73
CA THR A 12 -12.13 7.62 17.06
C THR A 12 -12.03 7.74 15.54
N TYR A 13 -12.78 8.67 14.96
CA TYR A 13 -12.87 8.88 13.51
C TYR A 13 -12.32 10.27 13.17
N GLU A 14 -11.01 10.34 12.93
CA GLU A 14 -10.32 11.58 12.56
C GLU A 14 -10.98 12.20 11.29
N PRO A 15 -11.40 13.49 11.33
CA PRO A 15 -12.01 14.14 10.17
C PRO A 15 -11.01 14.40 9.02
N ASP A 16 -9.72 14.46 9.34
CA ASP A 16 -8.62 14.60 8.38
C ASP A 16 -7.52 13.57 8.73
N PRO A 17 -7.73 12.30 8.37
CA PRO A 17 -6.77 11.25 8.68
C PRO A 17 -5.48 11.39 7.87
N HIS A 18 -4.40 10.88 8.41
CA HIS A 18 -3.09 10.80 7.73
C HIS A 18 -3.23 10.18 6.31
N THR A 19 -2.42 10.63 5.34
CA THR A 19 -2.53 10.22 3.93
C THR A 19 -2.55 8.71 3.74
N PHE A 20 -1.71 7.94 4.44
CA PHE A 20 -1.69 6.47 4.36
C PHE A 20 -2.98 5.81 4.88
N MET A 21 -3.76 6.49 5.72
CA MET A 21 -5.07 6.00 6.16
C MET A 21 -6.17 6.45 5.22
N ARG A 22 -6.14 7.72 4.80
CA ARG A 22 -7.16 8.33 3.92
C ARG A 22 -7.25 7.62 2.57
N GLY A 23 -6.11 7.32 1.94
CA GLY A 23 -6.01 6.63 0.66
C GLY A 23 -6.05 5.09 0.74
N SER A 24 -6.39 4.51 1.91
CA SER A 24 -6.39 3.06 2.10
C SER A 24 -7.74 2.43 1.77
N ILE A 25 -7.73 1.39 0.93
CA ILE A 25 -8.90 0.56 0.64
C ILE A 25 -8.55 -0.91 0.87
N ALA A 26 -9.43 -1.63 1.58
CA ALA A 26 -9.32 -3.08 1.76
C ALA A 26 -10.62 -3.79 1.38
N CYS A 27 -10.51 -4.94 0.73
CA CYS A 27 -11.67 -5.80 0.51
C CYS A 27 -12.15 -6.45 1.83
N THR A 28 -13.17 -7.28 1.76
CA THR A 28 -13.76 -7.94 2.94
C THR A 28 -12.79 -8.87 3.69
N GLY A 29 -11.86 -9.52 2.97
CA GLY A 29 -10.86 -10.42 3.57
C GLY A 29 -11.42 -11.76 4.06
N THR A 30 -10.57 -12.54 4.71
CA THR A 30 -10.92 -13.89 5.22
C THR A 30 -11.97 -13.89 6.32
N GLU A 31 -12.22 -12.74 6.95
CA GLU A 31 -13.25 -12.64 8.00
C GLU A 31 -14.64 -12.91 7.46
N PHE A 32 -14.97 -12.48 6.23
CA PHE A 32 -16.29 -12.60 5.64
C PHE A 32 -16.32 -13.20 4.23
N CYS A 33 -15.17 -13.51 3.63
CA CYS A 33 -15.07 -14.00 2.26
C CYS A 33 -14.36 -15.35 2.20
N SER A 34 -15.08 -16.39 1.78
CA SER A 34 -14.52 -17.74 1.62
C SER A 34 -13.50 -17.88 0.47
N LEU A 35 -13.44 -16.92 -0.44
CA LEU A 35 -12.48 -16.90 -1.55
C LEU A 35 -11.17 -16.18 -1.17
N SER A 36 -11.18 -15.42 -0.08
CA SER A 36 -10.00 -14.67 0.36
C SER A 36 -8.90 -15.61 0.85
N ILE A 37 -7.66 -15.28 0.50
CA ILE A 37 -6.47 -16.03 0.89
C ILE A 37 -5.83 -15.42 2.13
N VAL A 38 -5.95 -14.08 2.27
CA VAL A 38 -5.36 -13.31 3.37
C VAL A 38 -6.40 -12.44 4.08
N GLU A 39 -6.14 -12.15 5.34
CA GLU A 39 -6.87 -11.14 6.09
C GLU A 39 -6.52 -9.75 5.56
N THR A 40 -7.47 -8.82 5.45
CA THR A 40 -7.26 -7.55 4.76
C THR A 40 -7.55 -6.32 5.60
N LYS A 41 -8.72 -6.19 6.24
CA LYS A 41 -9.15 -4.94 6.88
C LYS A 41 -8.27 -4.53 8.05
N ASN A 42 -8.05 -5.46 9.01
CA ASN A 42 -7.19 -5.17 10.13
C ASN A 42 -5.71 -5.03 9.69
N ARG A 43 -5.31 -5.79 8.66
CA ARG A 43 -3.98 -5.70 8.06
C ARG A 43 -3.74 -4.32 7.45
N GLN A 44 -4.67 -3.82 6.64
CA GLN A 44 -4.56 -2.50 6.02
C GLN A 44 -4.46 -1.39 7.09
N VAL A 45 -5.25 -1.48 8.16
CA VAL A 45 -5.16 -0.52 9.28
C VAL A 45 -3.80 -0.61 9.97
N ARG A 46 -3.26 -1.84 10.19
CA ARG A 46 -1.92 -2.01 10.77
C ARG A 46 -0.83 -1.44 9.87
N TYR A 47 -0.92 -1.66 8.56
CA TYR A 47 0.03 -1.12 7.58
C TYR A 47 0.01 0.40 7.57
N ALA A 48 -1.17 1.01 7.46
CA ALA A 48 -1.31 2.47 7.46
C ALA A 48 -0.78 3.12 8.75
N ARG A 49 -1.00 2.48 9.91
CA ARG A 49 -0.45 2.93 11.20
C ARG A 49 1.07 2.79 11.24
N TRP A 50 1.59 1.64 10.82
CA TRP A 50 3.03 1.42 10.78
C TRP A 50 3.72 2.45 9.86
N LEU A 51 3.18 2.69 8.67
CA LEU A 51 3.70 3.70 7.75
C LEU A 51 3.64 5.10 8.36
N LYS A 52 2.51 5.48 8.99
CA LYS A 52 2.38 6.76 9.70
C LYS A 52 3.47 6.95 10.76
N ASP A 53 3.82 5.89 11.48
CA ASP A 53 4.74 5.97 12.63
C ASP A 53 6.22 5.86 12.20
N ASN A 54 6.53 5.32 11.02
CA ASN A 54 7.89 4.98 10.61
C ASN A 54 8.34 5.65 9.30
N VAL A 55 7.44 6.27 8.55
CA VAL A 55 7.76 6.86 7.24
C VAL A 55 7.35 8.33 7.22
N GLU A 56 8.30 9.21 6.94
CA GLU A 56 7.97 10.60 6.57
C GLU A 56 7.28 10.59 5.20
N VAL A 57 6.19 11.36 5.07
CA VAL A 57 5.46 11.44 3.80
C VAL A 57 6.31 12.25 2.81
N PRO A 58 6.82 11.66 1.72
CA PRO A 58 7.55 12.41 0.72
C PRO A 58 6.64 13.44 0.04
N ASP A 59 7.19 14.54 -0.45
CA ASP A 59 6.46 15.41 -1.34
C ASP A 59 6.01 14.64 -2.60
N GLY A 60 4.79 14.88 -3.08
CA GLY A 60 4.22 14.16 -4.23
C GLY A 60 3.47 12.87 -3.89
N VAL A 61 3.26 12.59 -2.58
CA VAL A 61 2.42 11.46 -2.08
C VAL A 61 1.27 11.93 -1.19
N GLU A 62 0.80 13.18 -1.33
CA GLU A 62 -0.30 13.75 -0.52
C GLU A 62 -1.62 13.01 -0.74
N ASP A 63 -1.90 12.58 -1.97
CA ASP A 63 -3.10 11.82 -2.38
C ASP A 63 -2.75 10.36 -2.73
N PHE A 64 -2.05 9.70 -1.85
CA PHE A 64 -1.51 8.37 -2.06
C PHE A 64 -2.51 7.26 -1.73
N HIS A 65 -2.65 6.28 -2.64
CA HIS A 65 -3.61 5.20 -2.52
C HIS A 65 -2.93 3.84 -2.34
N ILE A 66 -3.33 3.10 -1.31
CA ILE A 66 -2.88 1.73 -1.05
C ILE A 66 -4.12 0.82 -1.02
N HIS A 67 -4.27 -0.05 -2.01
CA HIS A 67 -5.42 -0.95 -2.12
C HIS A 67 -5.02 -2.40 -1.87
N LEU A 68 -5.68 -3.06 -0.90
CA LEU A 68 -5.43 -4.44 -0.51
C LEU A 68 -6.60 -5.36 -0.84
N SER A 69 -6.40 -6.24 -1.81
CA SER A 69 -7.32 -7.35 -2.10
C SER A 69 -6.83 -8.66 -1.50
N GLY A 70 -7.71 -9.41 -0.88
CA GLY A 70 -7.39 -10.67 -0.20
C GLY A 70 -7.13 -11.86 -1.13
N CYS A 71 -7.32 -11.69 -2.44
CA CYS A 71 -7.05 -12.70 -3.47
C CYS A 71 -7.02 -12.05 -4.87
N THR A 72 -6.83 -12.88 -5.90
CA THR A 72 -6.78 -12.44 -7.31
C THR A 72 -8.10 -11.90 -7.87
N ALA A 73 -9.23 -12.02 -7.15
CA ALA A 73 -10.51 -11.42 -7.56
C ALA A 73 -10.51 -9.89 -7.54
N SER A 74 -9.51 -9.25 -6.89
CA SER A 74 -9.23 -7.82 -6.98
C SER A 74 -10.38 -6.90 -6.55
N CYS A 75 -11.17 -7.30 -5.55
CA CYS A 75 -12.37 -6.57 -5.11
C CYS A 75 -12.09 -5.16 -4.56
N ALA A 76 -10.87 -4.90 -4.05
CA ALA A 76 -10.42 -3.57 -3.64
C ALA A 76 -9.83 -2.75 -4.80
N GLN A 77 -9.95 -3.24 -6.04
CA GLN A 77 -9.44 -2.58 -7.24
C GLN A 77 -7.96 -2.16 -7.12
N PRO A 78 -7.05 -3.09 -6.72
CA PRO A 78 -5.66 -2.72 -6.51
C PRO A 78 -5.00 -2.16 -7.77
N GLN A 79 -5.45 -2.54 -8.96
CA GLN A 79 -4.85 -2.13 -10.23
C GLN A 79 -4.83 -0.62 -10.48
N ILE A 80 -5.62 0.15 -9.74
CA ILE A 80 -5.72 1.61 -9.91
C ILE A 80 -5.15 2.38 -8.71
N ALA A 81 -4.39 1.73 -7.84
CA ALA A 81 -3.75 2.35 -6.69
C ALA A 81 -2.26 2.63 -6.95
N ASP A 82 -1.72 3.62 -6.27
CA ASP A 82 -0.29 3.91 -6.30
C ASP A 82 0.52 2.71 -5.80
N ILE A 83 0.03 2.06 -4.71
CA ILE A 83 0.49 0.73 -4.27
C ILE A 83 -0.66 -0.26 -4.30
N SER A 84 -0.45 -1.32 -5.03
CA SER A 84 -1.39 -2.41 -5.27
C SER A 84 -0.96 -3.63 -4.48
N LEU A 85 -1.85 -4.17 -3.64
CA LEU A 85 -1.58 -5.36 -2.84
C LEU A 85 -2.61 -6.45 -3.15
N ARG A 86 -2.12 -7.66 -3.44
CA ARG A 86 -2.96 -8.80 -3.79
C ARG A 86 -2.57 -10.05 -2.99
N GLY A 87 -3.53 -10.62 -2.27
CA GLY A 87 -3.34 -11.75 -1.38
C GLY A 87 -2.89 -13.02 -2.09
N MET A 88 -1.82 -13.59 -1.56
CA MET A 88 -1.17 -14.81 -1.99
C MET A 88 -0.72 -15.63 -0.78
N LYS A 89 -0.02 -16.74 -1.02
CA LYS A 89 0.70 -17.51 0.01
C LYS A 89 2.11 -17.79 -0.45
N THR A 90 3.03 -17.82 0.52
CA THR A 90 4.41 -18.22 0.33
C THR A 90 4.87 -19.16 1.42
N ARG A 91 6.13 -19.55 1.41
CA ARG A 91 6.77 -20.31 2.48
C ARG A 91 7.88 -19.47 3.11
N LYS A 92 7.84 -19.34 4.43
CA LYS A 92 8.90 -18.75 5.24
C LYS A 92 9.30 -19.76 6.30
N ASP A 93 10.57 -20.08 6.42
CA ASP A 93 11.12 -21.07 7.36
C ASP A 93 10.45 -22.46 7.28
N GLY A 94 9.99 -22.83 6.08
CA GLY A 94 9.31 -24.11 5.82
C GLY A 94 7.80 -24.10 6.10
N GLU A 95 7.26 -23.06 6.71
CA GLU A 95 5.83 -22.89 7.01
C GLU A 95 5.11 -22.09 5.92
N ALA A 96 3.84 -22.40 5.69
CA ALA A 96 3.00 -21.63 4.77
C ALA A 96 2.50 -20.37 5.48
N VAL A 97 2.88 -19.22 4.96
CA VAL A 97 2.48 -17.90 5.49
C VAL A 97 1.66 -17.11 4.48
N GLU A 98 0.87 -16.15 4.98
CA GLU A 98 0.21 -15.16 4.12
C GLU A 98 1.26 -14.27 3.46
N ALA A 99 1.03 -13.95 2.19
CA ALA A 99 1.92 -13.13 1.38
C ALA A 99 1.10 -12.19 0.48
N LEU A 100 1.75 -11.17 -0.05
CA LEU A 100 1.14 -10.24 -0.99
C LEU A 100 2.02 -10.09 -2.23
N ASP A 101 1.39 -10.04 -3.40
CA ASP A 101 2.03 -9.46 -4.58
C ASP A 101 1.93 -7.93 -4.45
N ILE A 102 2.99 -7.23 -4.85
CA ILE A 102 3.09 -5.77 -4.84
C ILE A 102 3.10 -5.26 -6.28
N GLY A 103 2.23 -4.34 -6.58
CA GLY A 103 2.20 -3.60 -7.82
C GLY A 103 2.28 -2.10 -7.56
N LEU A 104 2.76 -1.33 -8.53
CA LEU A 104 3.06 0.09 -8.40
C LEU A 104 2.50 0.91 -9.55
N GLY A 105 2.24 2.20 -9.30
CA GLY A 105 2.03 3.22 -10.30
C GLY A 105 0.64 3.24 -10.94
N GLY A 106 -0.35 2.56 -10.37
CA GLY A 106 -1.74 2.68 -10.81
C GLY A 106 -2.33 4.04 -10.47
N GLY A 107 -3.39 4.44 -11.16
CA GLY A 107 -4.07 5.70 -10.90
C GLY A 107 -5.33 5.90 -11.73
N LEU A 108 -6.15 6.83 -11.25
CA LEU A 108 -7.32 7.38 -11.95
C LEU A 108 -7.14 8.88 -12.14
N GLY A 109 -8.05 9.50 -12.86
CA GLY A 109 -8.06 10.95 -13.07
C GLY A 109 -7.57 11.38 -14.45
N GLU A 110 -6.74 12.41 -14.52
CA GLU A 110 -6.29 12.99 -15.80
C GLU A 110 -5.31 12.11 -16.56
N ASP A 111 -4.53 11.28 -15.82
CA ASP A 111 -3.57 10.34 -16.37
C ASP A 111 -3.85 8.92 -15.81
N PRO A 112 -4.87 8.22 -16.34
CA PRO A 112 -5.25 6.92 -15.84
C PRO A 112 -4.31 5.83 -16.32
N ARG A 113 -3.85 4.99 -15.39
CA ARG A 113 -2.99 3.82 -15.70
C ARG A 113 -3.24 2.66 -14.75
N PHE A 114 -2.90 1.46 -15.17
CA PHE A 114 -2.91 0.29 -14.30
C PHE A 114 -1.54 0.11 -13.66
N ALA A 115 -1.56 -0.33 -12.40
CA ALA A 115 -0.35 -0.71 -11.69
C ALA A 115 0.35 -1.91 -12.37
N GLU A 116 1.66 -1.87 -12.40
CA GLU A 116 2.52 -2.98 -12.81
C GLU A 116 2.93 -3.81 -11.59
N TRP A 117 2.87 -5.15 -11.72
CA TRP A 117 3.23 -6.06 -10.64
C TRP A 117 4.74 -6.27 -10.62
N VAL A 118 5.41 -5.67 -9.65
CA VAL A 118 6.88 -5.61 -9.59
C VAL A 118 7.49 -6.68 -8.68
N GLU A 119 6.79 -7.10 -7.62
CA GLU A 119 7.28 -8.13 -6.69
C GLU A 119 6.16 -9.10 -6.32
N GLN A 120 6.48 -10.36 -6.14
CA GLN A 120 5.51 -11.42 -5.91
C GLN A 120 5.78 -12.18 -4.62
N ARG A 121 4.68 -12.44 -3.88
CA ARG A 121 4.66 -13.30 -2.70
C ARG A 121 5.55 -12.83 -1.55
N VAL A 122 5.66 -11.51 -1.38
CA VAL A 122 6.31 -10.92 -0.21
C VAL A 122 5.55 -11.36 1.05
N PRO A 123 6.21 -11.91 2.07
CA PRO A 123 5.55 -12.25 3.34
C PRO A 123 4.78 -11.04 3.88
N ALA A 124 3.54 -11.28 4.29
CA ALA A 124 2.64 -10.16 4.60
C ALA A 124 3.15 -9.25 5.73
N ASP A 125 3.93 -9.78 6.66
CA ASP A 125 4.50 -9.00 7.76
C ASP A 125 5.69 -8.13 7.34
N GLU A 126 6.28 -8.39 6.18
CA GLU A 126 7.41 -7.64 5.60
C GLU A 126 6.95 -6.48 4.68
N VAL A 127 5.72 -6.54 4.20
CA VAL A 127 5.17 -5.54 3.25
C VAL A 127 5.26 -4.09 3.74
N PRO A 128 4.97 -3.74 5.02
CA PRO A 128 5.11 -2.35 5.46
C PRO A 128 6.53 -1.83 5.35
N GLY A 129 7.53 -2.66 5.67
CA GLY A 129 8.94 -2.33 5.51
C GLY A 129 9.32 -2.12 4.05
N ALA A 130 8.88 -3.02 3.16
CA ALA A 130 9.08 -2.90 1.72
C ALA A 130 8.50 -1.58 1.16
N ILE A 131 7.28 -1.21 1.58
CA ILE A 131 6.68 0.09 1.20
C ILE A 131 7.49 1.26 1.78
N GLY A 132 7.95 1.17 3.02
CA GLY A 132 8.78 2.19 3.65
C GLY A 132 10.09 2.42 2.88
N ASN A 133 10.79 1.35 2.51
CA ASN A 133 12.01 1.40 1.70
C ASN A 133 11.76 2.03 0.32
N LEU A 134 10.67 1.62 -0.34
CA LEU A 134 10.27 2.20 -1.62
C LEU A 134 10.07 3.73 -1.52
N LEU A 135 9.35 4.20 -0.50
CA LEU A 135 9.07 5.63 -0.32
C LEU A 135 10.33 6.43 0.05
N ALA A 136 11.23 5.87 0.86
CA ALA A 136 12.52 6.48 1.15
C ALA A 136 13.39 6.61 -0.11
N ASN A 137 13.44 5.56 -0.93
CA ASN A 137 14.14 5.59 -2.21
C ASN A 137 13.50 6.54 -3.23
N PHE A 138 12.18 6.66 -3.25
CA PHE A 138 11.50 7.66 -4.05
C PHE A 138 11.94 9.07 -3.65
N GLU A 139 11.92 9.41 -2.36
CA GLU A 139 12.37 10.72 -1.87
C GLU A 139 13.81 11.04 -2.25
N GLU A 140 14.72 10.07 -2.20
CA GLU A 140 16.13 10.25 -2.55
C GLU A 140 16.36 10.37 -4.07
N ARG A 141 15.55 9.72 -4.90
CA ARG A 141 15.79 9.55 -6.34
C ARG A 141 14.86 10.37 -7.22
N ARG A 142 13.80 10.98 -6.67
CA ARG A 142 12.85 11.79 -7.45
C ARG A 142 13.55 13.02 -8.05
N GLN A 143 13.02 13.51 -9.17
CA GLN A 143 13.57 14.62 -9.93
C GLN A 143 12.64 15.83 -9.85
N GLY A 144 13.04 16.85 -9.08
CA GLY A 144 12.22 18.07 -8.94
C GLY A 144 10.85 17.79 -8.32
N ASP A 145 9.78 18.21 -8.98
CA ASP A 145 8.39 18.04 -8.54
C ASP A 145 7.75 16.73 -9.07
N GLU A 146 8.57 15.70 -9.37
CA GLU A 146 8.13 14.42 -9.91
C GLU A 146 7.15 13.74 -8.95
N SER A 147 6.00 13.30 -9.47
CA SER A 147 5.05 12.48 -8.71
C SER A 147 5.56 11.04 -8.54
N PHE A 148 5.03 10.32 -7.55
CA PHE A 148 5.34 8.89 -7.38
C PHE A 148 5.04 8.06 -8.64
N ARG A 149 3.96 8.36 -9.34
CA ARG A 149 3.59 7.67 -10.59
C ARG A 149 4.57 7.91 -11.73
N ASP A 150 5.06 9.15 -11.88
CA ASP A 150 6.06 9.47 -12.90
C ASP A 150 7.40 8.80 -12.58
N PHE A 151 7.76 8.73 -11.30
CA PHE A 151 8.93 8.00 -10.83
C PHE A 151 8.83 6.50 -11.19
N VAL A 152 7.69 5.87 -10.92
CA VAL A 152 7.45 4.46 -11.27
C VAL A 152 7.52 4.27 -12.79
N GLU A 153 6.90 5.14 -13.59
CA GLU A 153 6.89 5.02 -15.05
C GLU A 153 8.27 5.09 -15.69
N ARG A 154 9.16 5.96 -15.16
CA ARG A 154 10.51 6.10 -15.71
C ARG A 154 11.53 5.10 -15.18
N THR A 155 11.18 4.38 -14.11
CA THR A 155 12.09 3.41 -13.47
C THR A 155 11.82 2.03 -14.04
N ASP A 156 12.86 1.31 -14.41
CA ASP A 156 12.72 -0.04 -14.95
C ASP A 156 12.25 -1.05 -13.88
N GLU A 157 11.58 -2.12 -14.32
CA GLU A 157 10.96 -3.13 -13.47
C GLU A 157 11.97 -3.81 -12.52
N GLU A 158 13.19 -4.07 -12.96
CA GLU A 158 14.24 -4.70 -12.15
C GLU A 158 14.63 -3.78 -10.98
N THR A 159 14.83 -2.50 -11.26
CA THR A 159 15.11 -1.49 -10.21
C THR A 159 13.91 -1.35 -9.26
N LEU A 160 12.67 -1.30 -9.76
CA LEU A 160 11.48 -1.20 -8.90
C LEU A 160 11.35 -2.42 -7.98
N ALA A 161 11.64 -3.63 -8.47
CA ALA A 161 11.65 -4.84 -7.66
C ALA A 161 12.69 -4.76 -6.51
N GLU A 162 13.91 -4.31 -6.80
CA GLU A 162 14.94 -4.08 -5.77
C GLU A 162 14.50 -3.08 -4.68
N LEU A 163 13.74 -2.02 -5.07
CA LEU A 163 13.28 -1.00 -4.12
C LEU A 163 12.17 -1.46 -3.17
N VAL A 164 11.46 -2.52 -3.53
CA VAL A 164 10.41 -3.14 -2.69
C VAL A 164 10.91 -4.41 -1.98
N GLU A 165 12.17 -4.80 -2.13
CA GLU A 165 12.73 -5.90 -1.34
C GLU A 165 12.74 -5.51 0.15
N PRO A 166 12.23 -6.37 1.04
CA PRO A 166 12.34 -6.13 2.48
C PRO A 166 13.81 -6.14 2.91
N GLU A 167 14.23 -5.22 3.77
CA GLU A 167 15.55 -5.29 4.37
C GLU A 167 15.72 -6.63 5.10
N GLU A 168 16.80 -7.37 4.79
CA GLU A 168 17.19 -8.56 5.55
C GLU A 168 17.53 -8.15 6.98
N THR A 169 16.66 -8.55 7.93
CA THR A 169 16.86 -8.31 9.39
C THR A 169 17.74 -9.39 10.01
#